data_3594dec4cec5859bd10993c836dea9e2
#
_entry.id   3594dec4cec5859bd10993c836dea9e2
#
_cell.length_a   1.000
_cell.length_b   1.000
_cell.length_c   1.000
_cell.angle_alpha   90.00
_cell.angle_beta   90.00
_cell.angle_gamma   90.00
#
_symmetry.space_group_name_H-M   'P 1'
#
loop_
_entity.id
_entity.type
_entity.pdbx_description
1 polymer ?
#
loop_
_entity_poly.entity_id
_entity_poly.type
_entity_poly.pdbx_seq_one_letter_code
_entity_poly.pdbx_strand_id
1 'polypeptide(L)'
;MTWIPSFLRPAPHIARVSAAQAQKIYPRLRWQVLESTFIGYAAFYLVRNNLPVVSKEMGQALVYSKDQIGDMLAVMVAVYGLGRFVMGSLSDRSNPRYFMALGLLATAACNFAFAAVHSYPAHLALWGLNGLAQSMGWAPCGRSLSHWYSVRERGTIFGVWNLAQNVGGGLIGVIAAYSAQWFGWRSAFYVPGILAVICAIYLMLRLRDTPQSEGLPPIEEYLHDYPDGQKSAGAHEKELGTRELLVDYILKNRYLWLIAGANFFVYIARYAMLDWGPTFLKEVKHASLGEGGMGTFTLEFSAMASTVLAGWLSDKIGGRRGMICVLCMIPAFLAFVGILYSPNNKLWLDLALFGVIGFFVYPAQMLLGICALDVTSKKAIGTANGLLSILGSLGRVAESKGIGALAQHFGWNAALYGILISVLMGIVLMSFLWNLTPKSGEARLQAAAK
;
A
#
# COMPACT_ATOMS: atom_id res chain seq x y z
N MET A 1 -10.77 16.79 -25.55
CA MET A 1 -10.91 15.83 -24.40
C MET A 1 -12.01 14.80 -24.67
N THR A 2 -11.94 14.09 -25.79
CA THR A 2 -13.03 13.20 -26.27
C THR A 2 -12.84 11.71 -25.95
N TRP A 3 -11.82 11.35 -25.23
CA TRP A 3 -11.42 9.96 -24.98
C TRP A 3 -12.09 9.30 -23.77
N ILE A 4 -12.56 10.09 -22.76
CA ILE A 4 -13.14 9.55 -21.53
C ILE A 4 -14.62 9.36 -21.77
N PRO A 5 -15.15 8.13 -21.59
CA PRO A 5 -16.58 7.86 -21.67
C PRO A 5 -17.38 8.81 -20.78
N SER A 6 -18.56 9.22 -21.25
CA SER A 6 -19.37 10.25 -20.56
C SER A 6 -19.65 9.94 -19.09
N PHE A 7 -19.89 8.67 -18.75
CA PHE A 7 -20.17 8.24 -17.39
C PHE A 7 -18.95 8.30 -16.44
N LEU A 8 -17.73 8.29 -17.00
CA LEU A 8 -16.49 8.44 -16.20
C LEU A 8 -16.07 9.90 -16.02
N ARG A 9 -16.67 10.86 -16.70
CA ARG A 9 -16.29 12.27 -16.56
C ARG A 9 -16.60 12.79 -15.17
N PRO A 10 -15.84 13.78 -14.67
CA PRO A 10 -16.13 14.44 -13.41
C PRO A 10 -17.58 14.92 -13.39
N ALA A 11 -18.23 14.84 -12.22
CA ALA A 11 -19.59 15.30 -12.07
C ALA A 11 -19.69 16.81 -12.30
N PRO A 12 -20.74 17.29 -12.99
CA PRO A 12 -20.90 18.72 -13.21
C PRO A 12 -21.12 19.46 -11.88
N HIS A 13 -20.61 20.67 -11.78
CA HIS A 13 -20.90 21.53 -10.63
C HIS A 13 -22.36 22.02 -10.74
N ILE A 14 -23.07 22.00 -9.62
CA ILE A 14 -24.46 22.47 -9.53
C ILE A 14 -24.55 23.78 -8.74
N ALA A 15 -25.69 24.43 -8.80
CA ALA A 15 -25.93 25.67 -8.06
C ALA A 15 -25.70 25.47 -6.57
N ARG A 16 -25.10 26.48 -5.90
CA ARG A 16 -24.79 26.41 -4.47
C ARG A 16 -26.07 26.37 -3.64
N VAL A 17 -26.08 25.50 -2.67
CA VAL A 17 -27.12 25.45 -1.63
C VAL A 17 -26.94 26.62 -0.64
N SER A 18 -27.97 26.92 0.15
CA SER A 18 -27.88 27.96 1.19
C SER A 18 -26.82 27.58 2.26
N ALA A 19 -26.23 28.58 2.90
CA ALA A 19 -25.23 28.37 3.96
C ALA A 19 -25.75 27.48 5.10
N ALA A 20 -27.02 27.63 5.49
CA ALA A 20 -27.64 26.80 6.51
C ALA A 20 -27.79 25.32 6.08
N GLN A 21 -28.07 25.06 4.82
CA GLN A 21 -28.11 23.71 4.27
C GLN A 21 -26.69 23.14 4.17
N ALA A 22 -25.71 23.93 3.73
CA ALA A 22 -24.33 23.51 3.65
C ALA A 22 -23.80 23.03 5.02
N GLN A 23 -24.05 23.76 6.10
CA GLN A 23 -23.66 23.37 7.45
C GLN A 23 -24.20 22.03 7.91
N LYS A 24 -25.41 21.63 7.46
CA LYS A 24 -26.02 20.33 7.80
C LYS A 24 -25.48 19.19 6.93
N ILE A 25 -25.27 19.46 5.65
CA ILE A 25 -24.96 18.42 4.67
C ILE A 25 -23.43 18.13 4.66
N TYR A 26 -22.59 19.14 4.80
CA TYR A 26 -21.14 19.02 4.65
C TYR A 26 -20.50 17.96 5.58
N PRO A 27 -20.75 17.97 6.91
CA PRO A 27 -20.13 16.98 7.81
C PRO A 27 -20.54 15.55 7.46
N ARG A 28 -21.83 15.35 7.07
CA ARG A 28 -22.34 14.05 6.67
C ARG A 28 -21.67 13.53 5.39
N LEU A 29 -21.53 14.36 4.37
CA LEU A 29 -20.91 13.97 3.12
C LEU A 29 -19.39 13.75 3.26
N ARG A 30 -18.70 14.53 4.08
CA ARG A 30 -17.29 14.30 4.40
C ARG A 30 -17.08 12.91 5.01
N TRP A 31 -17.88 12.57 6.02
CA TRP A 31 -17.82 11.24 6.63
C TRP A 31 -18.14 10.15 5.60
N GLN A 32 -19.18 10.35 4.80
CA GLN A 32 -19.57 9.40 3.75
C GLN A 32 -18.46 9.17 2.72
N VAL A 33 -17.71 10.19 2.34
CA VAL A 33 -16.56 10.06 1.42
C VAL A 33 -15.40 9.32 2.08
N LEU A 34 -15.07 9.62 3.35
CA LEU A 34 -14.04 8.91 4.09
C LEU A 34 -14.39 7.42 4.23
N GLU A 35 -15.60 7.13 4.71
CA GLU A 35 -16.13 5.77 4.85
C GLU A 35 -16.08 5.01 3.51
N SER A 36 -16.58 5.63 2.43
CA SER A 36 -16.64 4.99 1.12
C SER A 36 -15.26 4.71 0.55
N THR A 37 -14.34 5.67 0.64
CA THR A 37 -12.95 5.46 0.18
C THR A 37 -12.21 4.45 1.03
N PHE A 38 -12.47 4.40 2.33
CA PHE A 38 -11.90 3.41 3.25
C PHE A 38 -12.38 1.98 2.90
N ILE A 39 -13.70 1.77 2.83
CA ILE A 39 -14.30 0.47 2.50
C ILE A 39 -13.87 0.03 1.10
N GLY A 40 -13.96 0.92 0.13
CA GLY A 40 -13.55 0.63 -1.25
C GLY A 40 -12.08 0.24 -1.35
N TYR A 41 -11.19 0.94 -0.66
CA TYR A 41 -9.76 0.62 -0.69
C TYR A 41 -9.44 -0.67 0.05
N ALA A 42 -10.12 -0.96 1.17
CA ALA A 42 -10.04 -2.26 1.84
C ALA A 42 -10.49 -3.40 0.92
N ALA A 43 -11.56 -3.19 0.13
CA ALA A 43 -12.07 -4.17 -0.81
C ALA A 43 -11.06 -4.52 -1.92
N PHE A 44 -10.24 -3.56 -2.38
CA PHE A 44 -9.14 -3.87 -3.30
C PHE A 44 -8.13 -4.87 -2.72
N TYR A 45 -7.88 -4.83 -1.41
CA TYR A 45 -6.98 -5.78 -0.74
C TYR A 45 -7.58 -7.18 -0.60
N LEU A 46 -8.93 -7.30 -0.54
CA LEU A 46 -9.59 -8.62 -0.53
C LEU A 46 -9.33 -9.42 -1.82
N VAL A 47 -9.26 -8.75 -2.96
CA VAL A 47 -9.04 -9.38 -4.28
C VAL A 47 -7.60 -9.26 -4.79
N ARG A 48 -6.68 -8.91 -3.91
CA ARG A 48 -5.25 -8.76 -4.18
C ARG A 48 -4.40 -9.75 -3.39
N ASN A 49 -4.68 -9.92 -2.10
CA ASN A 49 -3.86 -10.70 -1.18
C ASN A 49 -4.43 -12.10 -0.92
N ASN A 50 -5.38 -12.56 -1.71
CA ASN A 50 -5.99 -13.88 -1.60
C ASN A 50 -5.10 -15.02 -2.14
N LEU A 51 -4.36 -14.81 -3.24
CA LEU A 51 -3.47 -15.83 -3.81
C LEU A 51 -2.43 -16.37 -2.81
N PRO A 52 -1.69 -15.53 -2.04
CA PRO A 52 -0.74 -16.00 -1.03
C PRO A 52 -1.35 -16.99 -0.03
N VAL A 53 -2.60 -16.79 0.36
CA VAL A 53 -3.28 -17.60 1.37
C VAL A 53 -3.50 -19.04 0.90
N VAL A 54 -3.80 -19.22 -0.39
CA VAL A 54 -4.13 -20.53 -0.98
C VAL A 54 -3.08 -21.07 -1.96
N SER A 55 -1.89 -20.45 -2.00
CA SER A 55 -0.83 -20.79 -2.96
C SER A 55 -0.36 -22.26 -2.86
N LYS A 56 -0.30 -22.84 -1.66
CA LYS A 56 0.01 -24.25 -1.44
C LYS A 56 -1.07 -25.16 -2.05
N GLU A 57 -2.32 -24.92 -1.73
CA GLU A 57 -3.48 -25.72 -2.17
C GLU A 57 -3.66 -25.62 -3.68
N MET A 58 -3.52 -24.43 -4.25
CA MET A 58 -3.54 -24.20 -5.68
C MET A 58 -2.36 -24.88 -6.37
N GLY A 59 -1.14 -24.75 -5.81
CA GLY A 59 0.07 -25.40 -6.33
C GLY A 59 -0.06 -26.90 -6.37
N GLN A 60 -0.61 -27.53 -5.33
CA GLN A 60 -0.87 -28.96 -5.28
C GLN A 60 -1.93 -29.39 -6.29
N ALA A 61 -3.03 -28.64 -6.42
CA ALA A 61 -4.14 -28.98 -7.31
C ALA A 61 -3.79 -28.84 -8.80
N LEU A 62 -2.93 -27.89 -9.16
CA LEU A 62 -2.56 -27.56 -10.55
C LEU A 62 -1.13 -27.97 -10.90
N VAL A 63 -0.41 -28.58 -9.95
CA VAL A 63 1.01 -29.00 -10.10
C VAL A 63 1.91 -27.81 -10.43
N TYR A 64 1.72 -26.67 -9.73
CA TYR A 64 2.55 -25.50 -9.89
C TYR A 64 3.68 -25.48 -8.87
N SER A 65 4.87 -25.12 -9.34
CA SER A 65 6.04 -24.88 -8.49
C SER A 65 5.92 -23.55 -7.73
N LYS A 66 6.72 -23.38 -6.67
CA LYS A 66 6.85 -22.09 -5.97
C LYS A 66 7.37 -20.98 -6.89
N ASP A 67 8.24 -21.33 -7.87
CA ASP A 67 8.72 -20.38 -8.89
C ASP A 67 7.55 -19.83 -9.71
N GLN A 68 6.63 -20.69 -10.15
CA GLN A 68 5.45 -20.28 -10.91
C GLN A 68 4.48 -19.43 -10.08
N ILE A 69 4.29 -19.75 -8.82
CA ILE A 69 3.52 -18.91 -7.89
C ILE A 69 4.22 -17.55 -7.70
N GLY A 70 5.53 -17.56 -7.51
CA GLY A 70 6.35 -16.35 -7.40
C GLY A 70 6.27 -15.46 -8.65
N ASP A 71 6.24 -16.04 -9.85
CA ASP A 71 6.05 -15.31 -11.11
C ASP A 71 4.69 -14.61 -11.16
N MET A 72 3.61 -15.27 -10.73
CA MET A 72 2.28 -14.66 -10.64
C MET A 72 2.28 -13.46 -9.68
N LEU A 73 2.88 -13.62 -8.49
CA LEU A 73 2.99 -12.53 -7.52
C LEU A 73 3.82 -11.38 -8.08
N ALA A 74 4.95 -11.68 -8.72
CA ALA A 74 5.85 -10.68 -9.29
C ALA A 74 5.21 -9.91 -10.45
N VAL A 75 4.55 -10.59 -11.40
CA VAL A 75 3.90 -9.94 -12.55
C VAL A 75 2.80 -8.98 -12.12
N MET A 76 2.01 -9.38 -11.12
CA MET A 76 0.97 -8.52 -10.54
C MET A 76 1.57 -7.21 -9.99
N VAL A 77 2.66 -7.30 -9.23
CA VAL A 77 3.32 -6.12 -8.65
C VAL A 77 3.95 -5.25 -9.72
N ALA A 78 4.61 -5.83 -10.72
CA ALA A 78 5.23 -5.10 -11.81
C ALA A 78 4.18 -4.34 -12.64
N VAL A 79 3.09 -5.01 -13.04
CA VAL A 79 2.00 -4.39 -13.81
C VAL A 79 1.24 -3.35 -12.96
N TYR A 80 1.03 -3.61 -11.68
CA TYR A 80 0.46 -2.64 -10.75
C TYR A 80 1.32 -1.36 -10.66
N GLY A 81 2.64 -1.52 -10.52
CA GLY A 81 3.57 -0.39 -10.45
C GLY A 81 3.52 0.49 -11.70
N LEU A 82 3.59 -0.12 -12.88
CA LEU A 82 3.46 0.58 -14.16
C LEU A 82 2.07 1.19 -14.35
N GLY A 83 1.04 0.45 -14.00
CA GLY A 83 -0.36 0.86 -14.10
C GLY A 83 -0.66 2.12 -13.29
N ARG A 84 -0.01 2.34 -12.15
CA ARG A 84 -0.22 3.53 -11.31
C ARG A 84 0.01 4.85 -12.03
N PHE A 85 0.97 4.91 -12.96
CA PHE A 85 1.22 6.13 -13.74
C PHE A 85 0.06 6.42 -14.70
N VAL A 86 -0.39 5.40 -15.44
CA VAL A 86 -1.48 5.54 -16.41
C VAL A 86 -2.80 5.80 -15.69
N MET A 87 -3.14 4.97 -14.71
CA MET A 87 -4.43 5.05 -14.00
C MET A 87 -4.49 6.25 -13.05
N GLY A 88 -3.36 6.72 -12.52
CA GLY A 88 -3.29 7.98 -11.78
C GLY A 88 -3.71 9.16 -12.65
N SER A 89 -3.11 9.29 -13.83
CA SER A 89 -3.43 10.34 -14.78
C SER A 89 -4.88 10.29 -15.31
N LEU A 90 -5.43 9.08 -15.48
CA LEU A 90 -6.84 8.89 -15.83
C LEU A 90 -7.78 9.23 -14.66
N SER A 91 -7.40 8.88 -13.43
CA SER A 91 -8.16 9.17 -12.21
C SER A 91 -8.35 10.67 -12.01
N ASP A 92 -7.30 11.47 -12.24
CA ASP A 92 -7.38 12.94 -12.07
C ASP A 92 -8.43 13.60 -12.99
N ARG A 93 -8.75 12.93 -14.09
CA ARG A 93 -9.73 13.39 -15.10
C ARG A 93 -11.06 12.64 -15.04
N SER A 94 -11.24 11.78 -14.05
CA SER A 94 -12.40 10.89 -13.95
C SER A 94 -13.16 11.14 -12.67
N ASN A 95 -14.46 10.78 -12.66
CA ASN A 95 -15.26 10.74 -11.46
C ASN A 95 -14.79 9.57 -10.57
N PRO A 96 -14.26 9.80 -9.35
CA PRO A 96 -13.74 8.75 -8.48
C PRO A 96 -14.77 7.69 -8.14
N ARG A 97 -16.06 8.06 -8.06
CA ARG A 97 -17.19 7.18 -7.81
C ARG A 97 -17.23 6.00 -8.79
N TYR A 98 -17.21 6.30 -10.09
CA TYR A 98 -17.31 5.29 -11.14
C TYR A 98 -15.94 4.68 -11.46
N PHE A 99 -14.87 5.47 -11.41
CA PHE A 99 -13.52 4.98 -11.70
C PHE A 99 -13.05 3.91 -10.72
N MET A 100 -13.27 4.14 -9.43
CA MET A 100 -12.91 3.18 -8.38
C MET A 100 -13.82 1.94 -8.43
N ALA A 101 -15.13 2.12 -8.65
CA ALA A 101 -16.05 1.01 -8.82
C ALA A 101 -15.70 0.13 -10.02
N LEU A 102 -15.35 0.74 -11.17
CA LEU A 102 -14.89 0.01 -12.35
C LEU A 102 -13.62 -0.79 -12.07
N GLY A 103 -12.66 -0.20 -11.34
CA GLY A 103 -11.47 -0.92 -10.88
C GLY A 103 -11.82 -2.16 -10.05
N LEU A 104 -12.75 -2.04 -9.08
CA LEU A 104 -13.22 -3.19 -8.28
C LEU A 104 -13.93 -4.26 -9.14
N LEU A 105 -14.78 -3.86 -10.07
CA LEU A 105 -15.44 -4.79 -10.98
C LEU A 105 -14.42 -5.51 -11.88
N ALA A 106 -13.42 -4.79 -12.39
CA ALA A 106 -12.37 -5.39 -13.20
C ALA A 106 -11.52 -6.39 -12.39
N THR A 107 -11.16 -6.05 -11.14
CA THR A 107 -10.44 -7.00 -10.26
C THR A 107 -11.31 -8.20 -9.90
N ALA A 108 -12.60 -8.03 -9.65
CA ALA A 108 -13.54 -9.12 -9.40
C ALA A 108 -13.63 -10.05 -10.63
N ALA A 109 -13.76 -9.49 -11.83
CA ALA A 109 -13.78 -10.26 -13.07
C ALA A 109 -12.47 -11.05 -13.27
N CYS A 110 -11.30 -10.44 -13.01
CA CYS A 110 -10.02 -11.16 -13.03
C CYS A 110 -9.99 -12.30 -12.02
N ASN A 111 -10.50 -12.11 -10.81
CA ASN A 111 -10.55 -13.16 -9.78
C ASN A 111 -11.49 -14.30 -10.17
N PHE A 112 -12.67 -14.00 -10.72
CA PHE A 112 -13.60 -15.04 -11.20
C PHE A 112 -12.99 -15.85 -12.36
N ALA A 113 -12.39 -15.17 -13.33
CA ALA A 113 -11.72 -15.82 -14.44
C ALA A 113 -10.52 -16.65 -13.96
N PHE A 114 -9.72 -16.13 -13.02
CA PHE A 114 -8.58 -16.83 -12.43
C PHE A 114 -9.00 -18.14 -11.75
N ALA A 115 -10.10 -18.14 -11.02
CA ALA A 115 -10.65 -19.35 -10.40
C ALA A 115 -11.18 -20.38 -11.42
N ALA A 116 -11.60 -19.93 -12.60
CA ALA A 116 -12.21 -20.78 -13.62
C ALA A 116 -11.20 -21.46 -14.55
N VAL A 117 -10.02 -20.85 -14.78
CA VAL A 117 -8.99 -21.39 -15.70
C VAL A 117 -8.10 -22.44 -15.03
N HIS A 118 -7.34 -23.20 -15.86
CA HIS A 118 -6.50 -24.30 -15.39
C HIS A 118 -5.07 -24.23 -15.93
N SER A 119 -4.75 -23.27 -16.82
CA SER A 119 -3.43 -23.18 -17.44
C SER A 119 -2.57 -22.10 -16.80
N TYR A 120 -1.29 -22.37 -16.61
CA TYR A 120 -0.33 -21.43 -16.05
C TYR A 120 -0.25 -20.09 -16.80
N PRO A 121 -0.15 -20.07 -18.16
CA PRO A 121 -0.10 -18.80 -18.90
C PRO A 121 -1.36 -17.95 -18.70
N ALA A 122 -2.54 -18.58 -18.60
CA ALA A 122 -3.79 -17.86 -18.34
C ALA A 122 -3.82 -17.27 -16.92
N HIS A 123 -3.38 -18.02 -15.90
CA HIS A 123 -3.26 -17.51 -14.53
C HIS A 123 -2.27 -16.33 -14.46
N LEU A 124 -1.11 -16.45 -15.12
CA LEU A 124 -0.11 -15.39 -15.15
C LEU A 124 -0.66 -14.11 -15.81
N ALA A 125 -1.32 -14.23 -16.96
CA ALA A 125 -1.93 -13.10 -17.66
C ALA A 125 -3.06 -12.46 -16.85
N LEU A 126 -3.97 -13.25 -16.28
CA LEU A 126 -5.08 -12.75 -15.47
C LEU A 126 -4.60 -12.06 -14.18
N TRP A 127 -3.52 -12.57 -13.55
CA TRP A 127 -2.97 -11.95 -12.37
C TRP A 127 -2.23 -10.65 -12.69
N GLY A 128 -1.59 -10.57 -13.86
CA GLY A 128 -1.08 -9.30 -14.41
C GLY A 128 -2.18 -8.28 -14.67
N LEU A 129 -3.29 -8.70 -15.32
CA LEU A 129 -4.47 -7.85 -15.54
C LEU A 129 -5.10 -7.41 -14.21
N ASN A 130 -5.15 -8.28 -13.21
CA ASN A 130 -5.57 -7.91 -11.87
C ASN A 130 -4.69 -6.79 -11.32
N GLY A 131 -3.36 -6.85 -11.49
CA GLY A 131 -2.43 -5.80 -11.10
C GLY A 131 -2.75 -4.46 -11.76
N LEU A 132 -3.09 -4.46 -13.05
CA LEU A 132 -3.51 -3.24 -13.76
C LEU A 132 -4.81 -2.66 -13.18
N ALA A 133 -5.82 -3.49 -12.98
CA ALA A 133 -7.11 -3.07 -12.39
C ALA A 133 -6.94 -2.57 -10.94
N GLN A 134 -6.07 -3.19 -10.15
CA GLN A 134 -5.70 -2.77 -8.79
C GLN A 134 -5.12 -1.35 -8.73
N SER A 135 -4.45 -0.90 -9.79
CA SER A 135 -3.88 0.45 -9.86
C SER A 135 -4.92 1.57 -9.92
N MET A 136 -6.20 1.22 -10.14
CA MET A 136 -7.33 2.15 -10.11
C MET A 136 -7.83 2.48 -8.69
N GLY A 137 -7.25 1.90 -7.63
CA GLY A 137 -7.76 2.06 -6.26
C GLY A 137 -7.22 3.29 -5.52
N TRP A 138 -5.90 3.54 -5.55
CA TRP A 138 -5.26 4.53 -4.69
C TRP A 138 -5.51 5.98 -5.13
N ALA A 139 -5.32 6.28 -6.41
CA ALA A 139 -5.39 7.64 -6.93
C ALA A 139 -6.76 8.32 -6.72
N PRO A 140 -7.91 7.65 -6.99
CA PRO A 140 -9.22 8.26 -6.75
C PRO A 140 -9.49 8.53 -5.26
N CYS A 141 -8.97 7.71 -4.34
CA CYS A 141 -9.06 7.97 -2.92
C CYS A 141 -8.30 9.25 -2.54
N GLY A 142 -7.05 9.37 -3.01
CA GLY A 142 -6.22 10.55 -2.77
C GLY A 142 -6.89 11.83 -3.27
N ARG A 143 -7.44 11.78 -4.49
CA ARG A 143 -8.19 12.90 -5.09
C ARG A 143 -9.44 13.25 -4.26
N SER A 144 -10.27 12.26 -3.93
CA SER A 144 -11.49 12.49 -3.14
C SER A 144 -11.18 13.13 -1.79
N LEU A 145 -10.25 12.54 -1.04
CA LEU A 145 -9.87 13.06 0.28
C LEU A 145 -9.28 14.48 0.19
N SER A 146 -8.56 14.81 -0.88
CA SER A 146 -8.01 16.14 -1.09
C SER A 146 -9.07 17.21 -1.37
N HIS A 147 -10.19 16.84 -1.99
CA HIS A 147 -11.31 17.78 -2.24
C HIS A 147 -12.23 17.96 -1.04
N TRP A 148 -12.35 16.95 -0.17
CA TRP A 148 -13.29 16.95 0.96
C TRP A 148 -12.65 17.32 2.31
N TYR A 149 -11.31 17.37 2.38
CA TYR A 149 -10.57 17.64 3.63
C TYR A 149 -9.50 18.71 3.44
N SER A 150 -9.47 19.67 4.35
CA SER A 150 -8.54 20.81 4.30
C SER A 150 -7.10 20.40 4.55
N VAL A 151 -6.16 21.28 4.21
CA VAL A 151 -4.71 21.01 4.35
C VAL A 151 -4.33 20.69 5.81
N ARG A 152 -4.95 21.35 6.80
CA ARG A 152 -4.65 21.16 8.22
C ARG A 152 -5.04 19.79 8.75
N GLU A 153 -6.16 19.24 8.30
CA GLU A 153 -6.68 17.95 8.78
C GLU A 153 -6.29 16.77 7.89
N ARG A 154 -5.81 17.04 6.69
CA ARG A 154 -5.51 16.06 5.64
C ARG A 154 -4.57 14.96 6.11
N GLY A 155 -3.51 15.32 6.88
CA GLY A 155 -2.56 14.36 7.41
C GLY A 155 -3.21 13.29 8.30
N THR A 156 -4.05 13.71 9.25
CA THR A 156 -4.78 12.79 10.15
C THR A 156 -5.76 11.91 9.37
N ILE A 157 -6.51 12.51 8.44
CA ILE A 157 -7.51 11.79 7.64
C ILE A 157 -6.86 10.75 6.73
N PHE A 158 -5.75 11.10 6.05
CA PHE A 158 -4.99 10.13 5.27
C PHE A 158 -4.38 9.03 6.13
N GLY A 159 -3.94 9.36 7.36
CA GLY A 159 -3.48 8.36 8.32
C GLY A 159 -4.56 7.34 8.66
N VAL A 160 -5.76 7.81 9.01
CA VAL A 160 -6.91 6.94 9.29
C VAL A 160 -7.30 6.13 8.05
N TRP A 161 -7.42 6.79 6.89
CA TRP A 161 -7.75 6.10 5.64
C TRP A 161 -6.73 5.02 5.26
N ASN A 162 -5.44 5.25 5.52
CA ASN A 162 -4.39 4.30 5.19
C ASN A 162 -4.51 2.96 5.95
N LEU A 163 -5.21 2.94 7.10
CA LEU A 163 -5.51 1.70 7.81
C LEU A 163 -6.40 0.75 7.01
N ALA A 164 -7.11 1.23 5.98
CA ALA A 164 -7.95 0.42 5.12
C ALA A 164 -7.18 -0.73 4.46
N GLN A 165 -5.90 -0.50 4.09
CA GLN A 165 -5.05 -1.55 3.53
C GLN A 165 -4.79 -2.68 4.52
N ASN A 166 -4.56 -2.36 5.79
CA ASN A 166 -4.32 -3.36 6.83
C ASN A 166 -5.60 -4.12 7.18
N VAL A 167 -6.74 -3.42 7.25
CA VAL A 167 -8.04 -4.05 7.46
C VAL A 167 -8.37 -5.02 6.32
N GLY A 168 -8.27 -4.59 5.07
CA GLY A 168 -8.53 -5.45 3.90
C GLY A 168 -7.52 -6.59 3.81
N GLY A 169 -6.22 -6.30 4.03
CA GLY A 169 -5.13 -7.28 4.00
C GLY A 169 -5.23 -8.34 5.09
N GLY A 170 -5.63 -7.96 6.30
CA GLY A 170 -5.84 -8.89 7.40
C GLY A 170 -7.11 -9.73 7.21
N LEU A 171 -8.22 -9.09 6.87
CA LEU A 171 -9.50 -9.79 6.67
C LEU A 171 -9.43 -10.83 5.56
N ILE A 172 -8.70 -10.58 4.47
CA ILE A 172 -8.58 -11.57 3.41
C ILE A 172 -7.86 -12.84 3.87
N GLY A 173 -6.90 -12.73 4.77
CA GLY A 173 -6.24 -13.89 5.38
C GLY A 173 -7.27 -14.87 5.95
N VAL A 174 -8.25 -14.37 6.68
CA VAL A 174 -9.32 -15.15 7.29
C VAL A 174 -10.36 -15.57 6.24
N ILE A 175 -10.87 -14.64 5.44
CA ILE A 175 -11.93 -14.90 4.45
C ILE A 175 -11.48 -15.95 3.43
N ALA A 176 -10.28 -15.79 2.84
CA ALA A 176 -9.77 -16.71 1.83
C ALA A 176 -9.47 -18.07 2.45
N ALA A 177 -8.89 -18.13 3.66
CA ALA A 177 -8.56 -19.38 4.31
C ALA A 177 -9.82 -20.20 4.63
N TYR A 178 -10.80 -19.62 5.30
CA TYR A 178 -12.01 -20.35 5.68
C TYR A 178 -12.89 -20.70 4.46
N SER A 179 -13.03 -19.79 3.49
CA SER A 179 -13.74 -20.13 2.26
C SER A 179 -13.08 -21.30 1.53
N ALA A 180 -11.75 -21.29 1.42
CA ALA A 180 -11.02 -22.37 0.78
C ALA A 180 -11.07 -23.69 1.56
N GLN A 181 -11.11 -23.64 2.88
CA GLN A 181 -11.25 -24.82 3.73
C GLN A 181 -12.59 -25.54 3.54
N TRP A 182 -13.67 -24.77 3.33
CA TRP A 182 -15.02 -25.35 3.16
C TRP A 182 -15.39 -25.69 1.72
N PHE A 183 -14.92 -24.87 0.77
CA PHE A 183 -15.37 -24.94 -0.64
C PHE A 183 -14.21 -25.13 -1.63
N GLY A 184 -12.98 -25.41 -1.13
CA GLY A 184 -11.79 -25.60 -1.96
C GLY A 184 -11.12 -24.27 -2.36
N TRP A 185 -9.87 -24.33 -2.83
CA TRP A 185 -9.01 -23.17 -3.06
C TRP A 185 -9.60 -22.12 -4.02
N ARG A 186 -10.46 -22.52 -4.96
CA ARG A 186 -11.11 -21.60 -5.91
C ARG A 186 -12.02 -20.60 -5.25
N SER A 187 -12.66 -20.96 -4.13
CA SER A 187 -13.53 -20.08 -3.37
C SER A 187 -12.81 -18.88 -2.78
N ALA A 188 -11.49 -18.99 -2.54
CA ALA A 188 -10.64 -17.87 -2.12
C ALA A 188 -10.56 -16.75 -3.18
N PHE A 189 -11.03 -16.96 -4.38
CA PHE A 189 -11.17 -15.96 -5.44
C PHE A 189 -12.63 -15.59 -5.68
N TYR A 190 -13.55 -16.55 -5.64
CA TYR A 190 -14.98 -16.29 -5.83
C TYR A 190 -15.57 -15.45 -4.70
N VAL A 191 -15.33 -15.81 -3.44
CA VAL A 191 -15.92 -15.11 -2.29
C VAL A 191 -15.43 -13.66 -2.20
N PRO A 192 -14.12 -13.35 -2.22
CA PRO A 192 -13.67 -11.96 -2.25
C PRO A 192 -14.09 -11.21 -3.52
N GLY A 193 -14.19 -11.90 -4.67
CA GLY A 193 -14.71 -11.33 -5.91
C GLY A 193 -16.16 -10.85 -5.77
N ILE A 194 -17.03 -11.65 -5.14
CA ILE A 194 -18.41 -11.25 -4.84
C ILE A 194 -18.43 -10.05 -3.89
N LEU A 195 -17.62 -10.06 -2.84
CA LEU A 195 -17.51 -8.92 -1.92
C LEU A 195 -17.03 -7.66 -2.64
N ALA A 196 -16.09 -7.78 -3.59
CA ALA A 196 -15.63 -6.64 -4.39
C ALA A 196 -16.74 -6.09 -5.30
N VAL A 197 -17.58 -6.94 -5.88
CA VAL A 197 -18.78 -6.49 -6.65
C VAL A 197 -19.77 -5.75 -5.75
N ILE A 198 -20.06 -6.27 -4.57
CA ILE A 198 -20.94 -5.60 -3.58
C ILE A 198 -20.36 -4.23 -3.20
N CYS A 199 -19.05 -4.16 -2.93
CA CYS A 199 -18.39 -2.91 -2.62
C CYS A 199 -18.37 -1.94 -3.82
N ALA A 200 -18.25 -2.43 -5.06
CA ALA A 200 -18.35 -1.58 -6.24
C ALA A 200 -19.73 -0.93 -6.37
N ILE A 201 -20.80 -1.71 -6.14
CA ILE A 201 -22.19 -1.19 -6.10
C ILE A 201 -22.33 -0.17 -4.97
N TYR A 202 -21.79 -0.49 -3.78
CA TYR A 202 -21.80 0.42 -2.65
C TYR A 202 -21.12 1.75 -2.98
N LEU A 203 -19.95 1.73 -3.64
CA LEU A 203 -19.27 2.95 -4.08
C LEU A 203 -20.10 3.75 -5.10
N MET A 204 -20.72 3.08 -6.07
CA MET A 204 -21.60 3.75 -7.03
C MET A 204 -22.78 4.44 -6.38
N LEU A 205 -23.25 3.97 -5.24
CA LEU A 205 -24.37 4.58 -4.51
C LEU A 205 -23.91 5.68 -3.54
N ARG A 206 -22.77 5.50 -2.88
CA ARG A 206 -22.36 6.31 -1.73
C ARG A 206 -21.26 7.32 -2.04
N LEU A 207 -20.23 6.97 -2.79
CA LEU A 207 -19.11 7.88 -3.02
C LEU A 207 -19.55 9.12 -3.80
N ARG A 208 -19.02 10.28 -3.44
CA ARG A 208 -19.28 11.57 -4.10
C ARG A 208 -18.00 12.09 -4.73
N ASP A 209 -18.12 12.85 -5.83
CA ASP A 209 -16.95 13.39 -6.54
C ASP A 209 -16.38 14.58 -5.74
N THR A 210 -16.86 15.75 -5.96
CA THR A 210 -16.37 16.98 -5.31
C THR A 210 -17.49 17.67 -4.53
N PRO A 211 -17.18 18.53 -3.54
CA PRO A 211 -18.19 19.34 -2.86
C PRO A 211 -19.04 20.16 -3.82
N GLN A 212 -18.42 20.71 -4.87
CA GLN A 212 -19.12 21.53 -5.87
C GLN A 212 -20.14 20.75 -6.69
N SER A 213 -19.93 19.44 -6.87
CA SER A 213 -20.91 18.57 -7.55
C SER A 213 -22.17 18.30 -6.70
N GLU A 214 -22.10 18.59 -5.39
CA GLU A 214 -23.20 18.49 -4.44
C GLU A 214 -23.72 19.89 -4.04
N GLY A 215 -23.33 20.96 -4.77
CA GLY A 215 -23.74 22.34 -4.50
C GLY A 215 -23.09 22.97 -3.27
N LEU A 216 -22.00 22.39 -2.78
CA LEU A 216 -21.27 22.86 -1.62
C LEU A 216 -20.09 23.77 -2.05
N PRO A 217 -19.66 24.74 -1.22
CA PRO A 217 -18.43 25.46 -1.46
C PRO A 217 -17.20 24.54 -1.37
N PRO A 218 -16.04 24.90 -1.98
CA PRO A 218 -14.77 24.22 -1.72
C PRO A 218 -14.48 24.14 -0.22
N ILE A 219 -13.75 23.10 0.22
CA ILE A 219 -13.46 22.89 1.64
C ILE A 219 -12.66 24.03 2.25
N GLU A 220 -11.76 24.61 1.48
CA GLU A 220 -10.93 25.75 1.89
C GLU A 220 -11.80 26.99 2.18
N GLU A 221 -12.84 27.21 1.39
CA GLU A 221 -13.82 28.30 1.60
C GLU A 221 -14.70 28.00 2.83
N TYR A 222 -15.18 26.75 2.96
CA TYR A 222 -16.05 26.31 4.05
C TYR A 222 -15.39 26.40 5.43
N LEU A 223 -14.11 26.02 5.54
CA LEU A 223 -13.34 26.04 6.79
C LEU A 223 -12.47 27.30 6.96
N HIS A 224 -12.48 28.22 5.99
CA HIS A 224 -11.57 29.38 5.95
C HIS A 224 -10.09 28.99 6.10
N ASP A 225 -9.70 27.82 5.57
CA ASP A 225 -8.37 27.22 5.67
C ASP A 225 -7.69 27.21 4.29
N TYR A 226 -7.12 28.36 3.95
CA TYR A 226 -6.37 28.51 2.70
C TYR A 226 -4.91 28.15 2.92
N PRO A 227 -4.25 27.43 1.99
CA PRO A 227 -2.81 27.22 2.04
C PRO A 227 -2.06 28.55 2.13
N ASP A 228 -1.02 28.61 2.97
CA ASP A 228 -0.17 29.79 3.06
C ASP A 228 0.37 30.16 1.68
N GLY A 229 0.06 31.38 1.22
CA GLY A 229 0.46 31.89 -0.10
C GLY A 229 -0.65 32.06 -1.14
N GLN A 230 -1.83 31.46 -1.00
CA GLN A 230 -2.94 31.68 -1.97
C GLN A 230 -3.67 33.03 -1.84
N LYS A 231 -3.39 33.82 -0.79
CA LYS A 231 -3.88 35.20 -0.71
C LYS A 231 -3.08 36.21 -1.56
N SER A 232 -1.99 35.79 -2.18
CA SER A 232 -1.18 36.60 -3.08
C SER A 232 -1.20 35.99 -4.49
N ALA A 233 -2.19 36.35 -5.28
CA ALA A 233 -2.13 36.20 -6.73
C ALA A 233 -0.97 37.10 -7.24
N GLY A 234 0.26 36.56 -7.37
CA GLY A 234 1.38 37.34 -7.88
C GLY A 234 2.79 36.79 -7.71
N ALA A 235 3.03 35.90 -6.77
CA ALA A 235 4.36 35.29 -6.68
C ALA A 235 4.40 34.05 -7.61
N HIS A 236 4.77 34.25 -8.86
CA HIS A 236 5.25 33.16 -9.72
C HIS A 236 6.52 32.58 -9.11
N GLU A 237 6.38 31.61 -8.21
CA GLU A 237 7.50 30.76 -7.85
C GLU A 237 8.02 30.09 -9.12
N LYS A 238 9.27 30.37 -9.48
CA LYS A 238 9.95 29.81 -10.64
C LYS A 238 9.75 28.28 -10.64
N GLU A 239 9.01 27.76 -11.63
CA GLU A 239 8.87 26.33 -11.80
C GLU A 239 10.24 25.74 -12.12
N LEU A 240 10.66 24.75 -11.34
CA LEU A 240 11.92 24.04 -11.59
C LEU A 240 11.78 23.22 -12.87
N GLY A 241 12.78 23.28 -13.74
CA GLY A 241 12.81 22.46 -14.94
C GLY A 241 12.85 20.96 -14.58
N THR A 242 12.21 20.11 -15.39
CA THR A 242 12.17 18.65 -15.17
C THR A 242 13.57 18.05 -15.00
N ARG A 243 14.57 18.55 -15.74
CA ARG A 243 15.96 18.12 -15.63
C ARG A 243 16.59 18.50 -14.29
N GLU A 244 16.35 19.72 -13.83
CA GLU A 244 16.84 20.24 -12.54
C GLU A 244 16.23 19.44 -11.38
N LEU A 245 14.92 19.19 -11.42
CA LEU A 245 14.22 18.32 -10.46
C LEU A 245 14.82 16.92 -10.39
N LEU A 246 15.02 16.26 -11.54
CA LEU A 246 15.50 14.88 -11.58
C LEU A 246 17.00 14.79 -11.22
N VAL A 247 17.85 15.67 -11.77
CA VAL A 247 19.30 15.55 -11.61
C VAL A 247 19.76 16.12 -10.27
N ASP A 248 19.38 17.35 -9.95
CA ASP A 248 19.96 18.06 -8.81
C ASP A 248 19.28 17.68 -7.49
N TYR A 249 17.97 17.48 -7.48
CA TYR A 249 17.23 17.16 -6.24
C TYR A 249 17.10 15.65 -5.99
N ILE A 250 17.15 14.80 -7.03
CA ILE A 250 16.94 13.36 -6.86
C ILE A 250 18.24 12.59 -7.07
N LEU A 251 18.84 12.63 -8.29
CA LEU A 251 19.97 11.75 -8.61
C LEU A 251 21.24 12.08 -7.83
N LYS A 252 21.50 13.35 -7.54
CA LYS A 252 22.65 13.79 -6.73
C LYS A 252 22.41 13.65 -5.22
N ASN A 253 21.19 13.40 -4.77
CA ASN A 253 20.89 13.32 -3.34
C ASN A 253 21.20 11.93 -2.78
N ARG A 254 22.41 11.77 -2.21
CA ARG A 254 22.87 10.50 -1.63
C ARG A 254 21.98 9.96 -0.52
N TYR A 255 21.33 10.83 0.26
CA TYR A 255 20.44 10.40 1.34
C TYR A 255 19.15 9.80 0.78
N LEU A 256 18.64 10.35 -0.32
CA LEU A 256 17.47 9.80 -0.98
C LEU A 256 17.75 8.40 -1.52
N TRP A 257 18.94 8.14 -2.06
CA TRP A 257 19.36 6.80 -2.49
C TRP A 257 19.52 5.82 -1.33
N LEU A 258 20.08 6.28 -0.17
CA LEU A 258 20.15 5.45 1.03
C LEU A 258 18.77 5.08 1.55
N ILE A 259 17.83 6.05 1.58
CA ILE A 259 16.43 5.82 1.99
C ILE A 259 15.73 4.87 1.01
N ALA A 260 15.91 5.08 -0.28
CA ALA A 260 15.29 4.24 -1.31
C ALA A 260 15.86 2.81 -1.30
N GLY A 261 17.18 2.65 -1.09
CA GLY A 261 17.81 1.35 -0.90
C GLY A 261 17.35 0.65 0.38
N ALA A 262 17.24 1.38 1.50
CA ALA A 262 16.68 0.83 2.73
C ALA A 262 15.22 0.38 2.51
N ASN A 263 14.42 1.19 1.81
CA ASN A 263 13.04 0.87 1.48
C ASN A 263 12.91 -0.41 0.62
N PHE A 264 13.83 -0.64 -0.31
CA PHE A 264 13.90 -1.89 -1.08
C PHE A 264 13.98 -3.11 -0.16
N PHE A 265 14.88 -3.10 0.82
CA PHE A 265 15.08 -4.22 1.74
C PHE A 265 13.93 -4.36 2.76
N VAL A 266 13.35 -3.25 3.23
CA VAL A 266 12.17 -3.28 4.11
C VAL A 266 10.96 -3.86 3.37
N TYR A 267 10.81 -3.58 2.07
CA TYR A 267 9.78 -4.21 1.24
C TYR A 267 9.96 -5.72 1.14
N ILE A 268 11.19 -6.21 0.96
CA ILE A 268 11.48 -7.66 0.98
C ILE A 268 11.02 -8.26 2.32
N ALA A 269 11.42 -7.68 3.45
CA ALA A 269 11.05 -8.18 4.77
C ALA A 269 9.54 -8.22 5.01
N ARG A 270 8.84 -7.14 4.63
CA ARG A 270 7.39 -7.03 4.79
C ARG A 270 6.64 -8.05 3.94
N TYR A 271 6.94 -8.06 2.65
CA TYR A 271 6.17 -8.84 1.69
C TYR A 271 6.51 -10.33 1.72
N ALA A 272 7.71 -10.72 2.14
CA ALA A 272 8.06 -12.11 2.34
C ALA A 272 7.12 -12.81 3.34
N MET A 273 6.74 -12.14 4.43
CA MET A 273 5.77 -12.71 5.36
C MET A 273 4.34 -12.62 4.84
N LEU A 274 4.01 -11.59 4.08
CA LEU A 274 2.67 -11.42 3.52
C LEU A 274 2.39 -12.42 2.39
N ASP A 275 3.34 -12.59 1.47
CA ASP A 275 3.18 -13.37 0.26
C ASP A 275 3.53 -14.86 0.47
N TRP A 276 4.53 -15.19 1.31
CA TRP A 276 4.99 -16.55 1.55
C TRP A 276 4.74 -17.10 2.95
N GLY A 277 4.43 -16.23 3.91
CA GLY A 277 4.17 -16.61 5.29
C GLY A 277 3.09 -17.68 5.45
N PRO A 278 1.90 -17.55 4.83
CA PRO A 278 0.87 -18.60 4.90
C PRO A 278 1.34 -19.95 4.38
N THR A 279 2.12 -19.96 3.28
CA THR A 279 2.68 -21.21 2.72
C THR A 279 3.74 -21.82 3.64
N PHE A 280 4.64 -20.98 4.20
CA PHE A 280 5.63 -21.41 5.17
C PHE A 280 4.97 -22.08 6.40
N LEU A 281 3.96 -21.43 7.00
CA LEU A 281 3.24 -21.99 8.15
C LEU A 281 2.61 -23.33 7.82
N LYS A 282 2.02 -23.50 6.64
CA LYS A 282 1.38 -24.74 6.21
C LYS A 282 2.38 -25.85 5.85
N GLU A 283 3.52 -25.52 5.27
CA GLU A 283 4.50 -26.52 4.82
C GLU A 283 5.47 -26.94 5.91
N VAL A 284 5.94 -25.99 6.74
CA VAL A 284 6.98 -26.24 7.75
C VAL A 284 6.38 -26.47 9.12
N LYS A 285 5.37 -25.67 9.50
CA LYS A 285 4.76 -25.74 10.82
C LYS A 285 3.49 -26.61 10.86
N HIS A 286 3.13 -27.22 9.72
CA HIS A 286 1.95 -28.08 9.58
C HIS A 286 0.65 -27.40 9.98
N ALA A 287 0.59 -26.08 9.83
CA ALA A 287 -0.59 -25.30 10.11
C ALA A 287 -1.74 -25.69 9.19
N SER A 288 -2.96 -25.67 9.69
CA SER A 288 -4.17 -25.75 8.89
C SER A 288 -4.30 -24.51 7.98
N LEU A 289 -5.19 -24.57 7.00
CA LEU A 289 -5.43 -23.45 6.10
C LEU A 289 -5.91 -22.20 6.87
N GLY A 290 -6.81 -22.39 7.85
CA GLY A 290 -7.28 -21.32 8.73
C GLY A 290 -6.15 -20.67 9.54
N GLU A 291 -5.27 -21.46 10.11
CA GLU A 291 -4.12 -20.97 10.88
C GLU A 291 -3.10 -20.26 10.02
N GLY A 292 -2.88 -20.70 8.76
CA GLY A 292 -2.06 -19.98 7.78
C GLY A 292 -2.63 -18.59 7.47
N GLY A 293 -3.96 -18.48 7.32
CA GLY A 293 -4.65 -17.20 7.15
C GLY A 293 -4.58 -16.29 8.38
N MET A 294 -4.58 -16.87 9.60
CA MET A 294 -4.38 -16.14 10.85
C MET A 294 -2.99 -15.50 10.93
N GLY A 295 -1.96 -16.10 10.31
CA GLY A 295 -0.65 -15.47 10.18
C GLY A 295 -0.72 -14.11 9.48
N THR A 296 -1.39 -14.05 8.32
CA THR A 296 -1.64 -12.80 7.59
C THR A 296 -2.46 -11.79 8.42
N PHE A 297 -3.51 -12.26 9.08
CA PHE A 297 -4.34 -11.42 9.94
C PHE A 297 -3.51 -10.78 11.07
N THR A 298 -2.74 -11.58 11.78
CA THR A 298 -1.91 -11.12 12.91
C THR A 298 -0.85 -10.11 12.45
N LEU A 299 -0.21 -10.37 11.31
CA LEU A 299 0.77 -9.47 10.70
C LEU A 299 0.17 -8.09 10.40
N GLU A 300 -0.98 -8.05 9.74
CA GLU A 300 -1.60 -6.80 9.29
C GLU A 300 -2.24 -6.01 10.45
N PHE A 301 -2.91 -6.68 11.38
CA PHE A 301 -3.58 -6.01 12.49
C PHE A 301 -2.59 -5.45 13.52
N SER A 302 -1.49 -6.15 13.80
CA SER A 302 -0.45 -5.63 14.69
C SER A 302 0.21 -4.36 14.15
N ALA A 303 0.29 -4.23 12.83
CA ALA A 303 0.85 -3.07 12.14
C ALA A 303 0.03 -1.79 12.33
N MET A 304 -1.28 -1.89 12.58
CA MET A 304 -2.15 -0.71 12.69
C MET A 304 -1.76 0.18 13.88
N ALA A 305 -1.67 -0.41 15.06
CA ALA A 305 -1.30 0.32 16.29
C ALA A 305 0.13 0.87 16.22
N SER A 306 1.06 0.06 15.73
CA SER A 306 2.48 0.41 15.70
C SER A 306 2.80 1.57 14.77
N THR A 307 2.11 1.66 13.63
CA THR A 307 2.32 2.74 12.66
C THR A 307 1.98 4.11 13.26
N VAL A 308 0.88 4.19 14.03
CA VAL A 308 0.49 5.42 14.74
C VAL A 308 1.48 5.74 15.86
N LEU A 309 1.84 4.75 16.67
CA LEU A 309 2.78 4.90 17.79
C LEU A 309 4.16 5.37 17.32
N ALA A 310 4.69 4.80 16.25
CA ALA A 310 6.00 5.15 15.73
C ALA A 310 6.03 6.55 15.12
N GLY A 311 4.96 6.98 14.46
CA GLY A 311 4.80 8.35 13.98
C GLY A 311 4.85 9.34 15.13
N TRP A 312 4.02 9.13 16.15
CA TRP A 312 4.00 9.97 17.35
C TRP A 312 5.35 10.00 18.08
N LEU A 313 5.99 8.84 18.27
CA LEU A 313 7.31 8.76 18.92
C LEU A 313 8.37 9.49 18.11
N SER A 314 8.34 9.37 16.79
CA SER A 314 9.27 10.08 15.89
C SER A 314 9.20 11.61 16.07
N ASP A 315 8.00 12.13 16.11
CA ASP A 315 7.80 13.58 16.28
C ASP A 315 8.27 14.05 17.67
N LYS A 316 7.99 13.25 18.72
CA LYS A 316 8.38 13.56 20.10
C LYS A 316 9.90 13.62 20.33
N ILE A 317 10.68 12.82 19.59
CA ILE A 317 12.16 12.79 19.69
C ILE A 317 12.85 13.69 18.64
N GLY A 318 12.13 14.67 18.11
CA GLY A 318 12.69 15.69 17.22
C GLY A 318 12.89 15.22 15.78
N GLY A 319 12.10 14.26 15.31
CA GLY A 319 12.08 13.80 13.92
C GLY A 319 13.26 12.91 13.53
N ARG A 320 13.93 12.24 14.47
CA ARG A 320 15.00 11.25 14.20
C ARG A 320 14.45 9.95 13.65
N ARG A 321 13.86 10.03 12.46
CA ARG A 321 13.11 8.92 11.84
C ARG A 321 13.99 7.72 11.50
N GLY A 322 15.23 7.97 11.02
CA GLY A 322 16.20 6.92 10.74
C GLY A 322 16.53 6.07 11.97
N MET A 323 16.68 6.71 13.15
CA MET A 323 16.94 6.02 14.42
C MET A 323 15.77 5.09 14.77
N ILE A 324 14.51 5.55 14.65
CA ILE A 324 13.34 4.72 14.95
C ILE A 324 13.23 3.56 13.97
N CYS A 325 13.52 3.78 12.68
CA CYS A 325 13.54 2.70 11.71
C CYS A 325 14.51 1.58 12.12
N VAL A 326 15.73 1.92 12.55
CA VAL A 326 16.70 0.94 13.06
C VAL A 326 16.18 0.23 14.30
N LEU A 327 15.66 0.99 15.29
CA LEU A 327 15.11 0.43 16.53
C LEU A 327 13.89 -0.48 16.27
N CYS A 328 13.11 -0.22 15.26
CA CYS A 328 12.02 -1.10 14.83
C CYS A 328 12.54 -2.36 14.11
N MET A 329 13.56 -2.24 13.27
CA MET A 329 14.01 -3.40 12.50
C MET A 329 14.83 -4.41 13.33
N ILE A 330 15.40 -4.02 14.47
CA ILE A 330 16.10 -4.96 15.37
C ILE A 330 15.15 -6.02 15.97
N PRO A 331 14.01 -5.67 16.62
CA PRO A 331 13.06 -6.67 17.08
C PRO A 331 12.46 -7.50 15.92
N ALA A 332 12.25 -6.90 14.75
CA ALA A 332 11.82 -7.63 13.57
C ALA A 332 12.85 -8.69 13.15
N PHE A 333 14.14 -8.33 13.11
CA PHE A 333 15.23 -9.28 12.84
C PHE A 333 15.24 -10.43 13.85
N LEU A 334 15.14 -10.14 15.13
CA LEU A 334 15.07 -11.16 16.19
C LEU A 334 13.84 -12.05 16.06
N ALA A 335 12.71 -11.50 15.62
CA ALA A 335 11.50 -12.29 15.36
C ALA A 335 11.69 -13.24 14.15
N PHE A 336 12.36 -12.82 13.08
CA PHE A 336 12.73 -13.72 11.98
C PHE A 336 13.68 -14.82 12.42
N VAL A 337 14.68 -14.51 13.27
CA VAL A 337 15.53 -15.52 13.89
C VAL A 337 14.69 -16.47 14.77
N GLY A 338 13.73 -15.93 15.53
CA GLY A 338 12.79 -16.71 16.31
C GLY A 338 11.99 -17.71 15.46
N ILE A 339 11.49 -17.30 14.30
CA ILE A 339 10.77 -18.18 13.35
C ILE A 339 11.69 -19.30 12.83
N LEU A 340 12.95 -18.98 12.52
CA LEU A 340 13.92 -19.96 12.02
C LEU A 340 14.16 -21.11 13.02
N TYR A 341 14.19 -20.79 14.31
CA TYR A 341 14.49 -21.75 15.38
C TYR A 341 13.24 -22.18 16.19
N SER A 342 12.06 -21.68 15.89
CA SER A 342 10.83 -22.07 16.61
C SER A 342 10.50 -23.55 16.37
N PRO A 343 10.08 -24.29 17.44
CA PRO A 343 9.68 -25.68 17.31
C PRO A 343 8.39 -25.81 16.46
N ASN A 344 8.30 -26.85 15.63
CA ASN A 344 7.15 -27.06 14.73
C ASN A 344 5.82 -27.31 15.46
N ASN A 345 5.84 -27.67 16.74
CA ASN A 345 4.65 -27.93 17.55
C ASN A 345 4.12 -26.70 18.32
N LYS A 346 4.70 -25.50 18.13
CA LYS A 346 4.31 -24.28 18.84
C LYS A 346 3.85 -23.19 17.88
N LEU A 347 2.83 -23.49 17.09
CA LEU A 347 2.28 -22.58 16.10
C LEU A 347 1.88 -21.20 16.68
N TRP A 348 1.38 -21.18 17.93
CA TRP A 348 1.05 -19.92 18.61
C TRP A 348 2.26 -18.98 18.73
N LEU A 349 3.46 -19.55 18.88
CA LEU A 349 4.70 -18.77 18.93
C LEU A 349 5.00 -18.14 17.57
N ASP A 350 4.85 -18.92 16.48
CA ASP A 350 5.04 -18.39 15.14
C ASP A 350 4.03 -17.27 14.82
N LEU A 351 2.76 -17.44 15.20
CA LEU A 351 1.74 -16.39 15.05
C LEU A 351 2.09 -15.14 15.88
N ALA A 352 2.58 -15.30 17.09
CA ALA A 352 3.06 -14.17 17.89
C ALA A 352 4.24 -13.46 17.23
N LEU A 353 5.21 -14.22 16.68
CA LEU A 353 6.35 -13.66 15.95
C LEU A 353 5.93 -12.94 14.66
N PHE A 354 4.91 -13.45 13.95
CA PHE A 354 4.29 -12.71 12.83
C PHE A 354 3.72 -11.36 13.29
N GLY A 355 3.06 -11.35 14.47
CA GLY A 355 2.59 -10.12 15.09
C GLY A 355 3.73 -9.14 15.40
N VAL A 356 4.85 -9.63 15.94
CA VAL A 356 6.05 -8.82 16.21
C VAL A 356 6.62 -8.26 14.89
N ILE A 357 6.71 -9.07 13.84
CA ILE A 357 7.20 -8.62 12.53
C ILE A 357 6.28 -7.54 11.98
N GLY A 358 4.96 -7.75 11.99
CA GLY A 358 4.00 -6.75 11.54
C GLY A 358 4.11 -5.45 12.35
N PHE A 359 4.19 -5.56 13.68
CA PHE A 359 4.30 -4.40 14.57
C PHE A 359 5.55 -3.55 14.31
N PHE A 360 6.68 -4.13 13.90
CA PHE A 360 7.94 -3.40 13.77
C PHE A 360 8.36 -3.10 12.33
N VAL A 361 7.97 -3.89 11.33
CA VAL A 361 8.37 -3.65 9.93
C VAL A 361 7.56 -2.52 9.28
N TYR A 362 6.25 -2.45 9.55
CA TYR A 362 5.38 -1.46 8.90
C TYR A 362 5.70 0.00 9.28
N PRO A 363 5.97 0.33 10.56
CA PRO A 363 6.43 1.66 10.93
C PRO A 363 7.71 2.06 10.23
N ALA A 364 8.69 1.16 10.09
CA ALA A 364 9.95 1.45 9.41
C ALA A 364 9.68 1.86 7.94
N GLN A 365 8.80 1.16 7.24
CA GLN A 365 8.42 1.51 5.87
C GLN A 365 7.75 2.88 5.78
N MET A 366 6.81 3.20 6.68
CA MET A 366 6.14 4.49 6.71
C MET A 366 7.13 5.63 7.01
N LEU A 367 7.98 5.45 8.01
CA LEU A 367 8.94 6.47 8.42
C LEU A 367 10.01 6.73 7.36
N LEU A 368 10.43 5.73 6.57
CA LEU A 368 11.31 5.95 5.42
C LEU A 368 10.65 6.86 4.37
N GLY A 369 9.37 6.69 4.11
CA GLY A 369 8.62 7.61 3.25
C GLY A 369 8.64 9.04 3.76
N ILE A 370 8.42 9.25 5.06
CA ILE A 370 8.48 10.59 5.65
C ILE A 370 9.92 11.13 5.69
N CYS A 371 10.92 10.27 5.95
CA CYS A 371 12.33 10.65 5.93
C CYS A 371 12.77 11.18 4.56
N ALA A 372 12.22 10.64 3.46
CA ALA A 372 12.46 11.15 2.12
C ALA A 372 11.92 12.57 1.93
N LEU A 373 10.80 12.90 2.57
CA LEU A 373 10.26 14.27 2.54
C LEU A 373 11.18 15.25 3.26
N ASP A 374 11.81 14.84 4.37
CA ASP A 374 12.71 15.67 5.15
C ASP A 374 14.02 16.05 4.43
N VAL A 375 14.44 15.23 3.46
CA VAL A 375 15.69 15.45 2.70
C VAL A 375 15.46 16.00 1.30
N THR A 376 14.21 16.32 0.97
CA THR A 376 13.82 16.75 -0.37
C THR A 376 13.11 18.09 -0.31
N SER A 377 13.30 18.95 -1.32
CA SER A 377 12.57 20.20 -1.41
C SER A 377 11.06 19.97 -1.62
N LYS A 378 10.23 20.89 -1.14
CA LYS A 378 8.76 20.83 -1.34
C LYS A 378 8.36 20.64 -2.81
N LYS A 379 9.17 21.17 -3.74
CA LYS A 379 8.96 21.08 -5.18
C LYS A 379 9.28 19.70 -5.78
N ALA A 380 10.09 18.88 -5.10
CA ALA A 380 10.54 17.56 -5.58
C ALA A 380 9.94 16.37 -4.82
N ILE A 381 8.97 16.60 -3.92
CA ILE A 381 8.32 15.57 -3.09
C ILE A 381 7.73 14.43 -3.93
N GLY A 382 7.00 14.78 -4.99
CA GLY A 382 6.37 13.77 -5.86
C GLY A 382 7.40 12.86 -6.53
N THR A 383 8.49 13.43 -7.02
CA THR A 383 9.56 12.70 -7.70
C THR A 383 10.36 11.83 -6.71
N ALA A 384 10.62 12.33 -5.50
CA ALA A 384 11.27 11.56 -4.42
C ALA A 384 10.42 10.34 -4.02
N ASN A 385 9.12 10.52 -3.79
CA ASN A 385 8.20 9.43 -3.52
C ASN A 385 8.09 8.45 -4.70
N GLY A 386 8.20 8.95 -5.93
CA GLY A 386 8.28 8.13 -7.14
C GLY A 386 9.49 7.18 -7.10
N LEU A 387 10.69 7.68 -6.77
CA LEU A 387 11.90 6.87 -6.63
C LEU A 387 11.73 5.79 -5.55
N LEU A 388 11.22 6.16 -4.36
CA LEU A 388 10.96 5.20 -3.29
C LEU A 388 9.97 4.12 -3.72
N SER A 389 8.92 4.51 -4.43
CA SER A 389 7.90 3.57 -4.92
C SER A 389 8.47 2.60 -5.94
N ILE A 390 9.35 3.07 -6.84
CA ILE A 390 10.01 2.22 -7.83
C ILE A 390 10.92 1.19 -7.13
N LEU A 391 11.84 1.65 -6.25
CA LEU A 391 12.75 0.74 -5.56
C LEU A 391 12.00 -0.20 -4.61
N GLY A 392 10.95 0.27 -3.93
CA GLY A 392 10.08 -0.58 -3.12
C GLY A 392 9.39 -1.66 -3.97
N SER A 393 8.85 -1.30 -5.15
CA SER A 393 8.23 -2.26 -6.06
C SER A 393 9.24 -3.27 -6.61
N LEU A 394 10.47 -2.83 -6.94
CA LEU A 394 11.56 -3.74 -7.32
C LEU A 394 11.92 -4.69 -6.17
N GLY A 395 11.96 -4.21 -4.93
CA GLY A 395 12.17 -5.04 -3.74
C GLY A 395 11.07 -6.11 -3.60
N ARG A 396 9.81 -5.74 -3.85
CA ARG A 396 8.70 -6.69 -3.80
C ARG A 396 8.74 -7.70 -4.95
N VAL A 397 9.11 -7.30 -6.16
CA VAL A 397 9.29 -8.24 -7.29
C VAL A 397 10.43 -9.22 -6.99
N ALA A 398 11.56 -8.70 -6.49
CA ALA A 398 12.71 -9.53 -6.10
C ALA A 398 12.36 -10.50 -4.96
N GLU A 399 11.54 -10.08 -4.01
CA GLU A 399 11.04 -10.91 -2.93
C GLU A 399 10.12 -12.02 -3.47
N SER A 400 9.07 -11.66 -4.20
CA SER A 400 8.04 -12.60 -4.65
C SER A 400 8.65 -13.76 -5.44
N LYS A 401 9.57 -13.48 -6.36
CA LYS A 401 10.28 -14.51 -7.13
C LYS A 401 11.46 -15.10 -6.37
N GLY A 402 12.28 -14.28 -5.75
CA GLY A 402 13.53 -14.72 -5.11
C GLY A 402 13.28 -15.62 -3.88
N ILE A 403 12.34 -15.28 -3.01
CA ILE A 403 12.01 -16.12 -1.85
C ILE A 403 11.34 -17.41 -2.30
N GLY A 404 10.45 -17.37 -3.31
CA GLY A 404 9.87 -18.56 -3.92
C GLY A 404 10.92 -19.52 -4.49
N ALA A 405 11.88 -18.99 -5.26
CA ALA A 405 12.97 -19.76 -5.82
C ALA A 405 13.90 -20.37 -4.74
N LEU A 406 14.27 -19.57 -3.73
CA LEU A 406 15.06 -20.08 -2.61
C LEU A 406 14.34 -21.21 -1.86
N ALA A 407 13.04 -21.03 -1.58
CA ALA A 407 12.23 -22.05 -0.93
C ALA A 407 12.06 -23.31 -1.81
N GLN A 408 11.96 -23.15 -3.14
CA GLN A 408 11.82 -24.27 -4.08
C GLN A 408 13.07 -25.10 -4.21
N HIS A 409 14.25 -24.44 -4.38
CA HIS A 409 15.49 -25.12 -4.76
C HIS A 409 16.37 -25.46 -3.55
N PHE A 410 16.33 -24.65 -2.49
CA PHE A 410 17.19 -24.77 -1.32
C PHE A 410 16.44 -24.93 0.01
N GLY A 411 15.10 -24.95 -0.05
CA GLY A 411 14.25 -25.10 1.13
C GLY A 411 13.99 -23.82 1.91
N TRP A 412 13.09 -23.89 2.88
CA TRP A 412 12.61 -22.75 3.64
C TRP A 412 13.68 -22.08 4.52
N ASN A 413 14.67 -22.84 5.01
CA ASN A 413 15.76 -22.25 5.78
C ASN A 413 16.57 -21.26 4.93
N ALA A 414 16.85 -21.61 3.66
CA ALA A 414 17.55 -20.72 2.74
C ALA A 414 16.72 -19.46 2.43
N ALA A 415 15.40 -19.60 2.27
CA ALA A 415 14.50 -18.47 2.11
C ALA A 415 14.51 -17.53 3.33
N LEU A 416 14.45 -18.07 4.55
CA LEU A 416 14.54 -17.30 5.79
C LEU A 416 15.91 -16.61 5.96
N TYR A 417 17.01 -17.26 5.59
CA TYR A 417 18.33 -16.60 5.56
C TYR A 417 18.37 -15.44 4.56
N GLY A 418 17.75 -15.59 3.37
CA GLY A 418 17.62 -14.50 2.41
C GLY A 418 16.85 -13.30 2.96
N ILE A 419 15.78 -13.54 3.72
CA ILE A 419 15.03 -12.51 4.42
C ILE A 419 15.89 -11.85 5.50
N LEU A 420 16.56 -12.64 6.35
CA LEU A 420 17.44 -12.14 7.42
C LEU A 420 18.55 -11.25 6.87
N ILE A 421 19.21 -11.65 5.78
CA ILE A 421 20.21 -10.83 5.09
C ILE A 421 19.60 -9.52 4.60
N SER A 422 18.40 -9.57 4.03
CA SER A 422 17.69 -8.37 3.57
C SER A 422 17.36 -7.43 4.74
N VAL A 423 16.86 -7.95 5.86
CA VAL A 423 16.60 -7.15 7.07
C VAL A 423 17.89 -6.51 7.58
N LEU A 424 19.00 -7.26 7.64
CA LEU A 424 20.29 -6.76 8.08
C LEU A 424 20.80 -5.64 7.17
N MET A 425 20.72 -5.82 5.85
CA MET A 425 21.09 -4.78 4.87
C MET A 425 20.24 -3.53 5.04
N GLY A 426 18.94 -3.69 5.28
CA GLY A 426 18.04 -2.59 5.63
C GLY A 426 18.50 -1.84 6.88
N ILE A 427 18.83 -2.55 7.97
CA ILE A 427 19.36 -1.96 9.22
C ILE A 427 20.64 -1.19 8.95
N VAL A 428 21.58 -1.79 8.21
CA VAL A 428 22.87 -1.14 7.86
C VAL A 428 22.62 0.17 7.10
N LEU A 429 21.78 0.17 6.07
CA LEU A 429 21.48 1.39 5.32
C LEU A 429 20.77 2.45 6.18
N MET A 430 19.83 2.04 7.02
CA MET A 430 19.12 2.97 7.93
C MET A 430 20.03 3.52 9.03
N SER A 431 21.08 2.80 9.44
CA SER A 431 22.04 3.29 10.44
C SER A 431 22.81 4.54 9.96
N PHE A 432 23.04 4.70 8.66
CA PHE A 432 23.60 5.93 8.09
C PHE A 432 22.64 7.13 8.18
N LEU A 433 21.34 6.86 8.42
CA LEU A 433 20.30 7.88 8.59
C LEU A 433 20.01 8.20 10.07
N TRP A 434 20.73 7.58 11.03
CA TRP A 434 20.48 7.67 12.47
C TRP A 434 20.31 9.10 13.01
N ASN A 435 21.20 10.01 12.58
CA ASN A 435 21.22 11.41 13.02
C ASN A 435 20.50 12.36 12.04
N LEU A 436 19.78 11.83 11.06
CA LEU A 436 19.06 12.66 10.11
C LEU A 436 17.80 13.22 10.76
N THR A 437 17.68 14.56 10.74
CA THR A 437 16.52 15.30 11.25
C THR A 437 15.99 16.24 10.17
N PRO A 438 14.71 16.68 10.23
CA PRO A 438 14.16 17.68 9.29
C PRO A 438 15.03 18.93 9.20
N LYS A 439 15.48 19.49 10.35
CA LYS A 439 16.36 20.66 10.40
C LYS A 439 17.71 20.45 9.70
N SER A 440 18.29 19.28 9.85
CA SER A 440 19.55 18.96 9.16
C SER A 440 19.36 18.76 7.66
N GLY A 441 18.18 18.31 7.24
CA GLY A 441 17.79 18.20 5.84
C GLY A 441 17.65 19.59 5.18
N GLU A 442 16.93 20.50 5.81
CA GLU A 442 16.76 21.90 5.35
C GLU A 442 18.09 22.64 5.21
N ALA A 443 18.97 22.56 6.24
CA ALA A 443 20.27 23.20 6.20
C ALA A 443 21.14 22.71 5.04
N ARG A 444 21.06 21.42 4.69
CA ARG A 444 21.79 20.82 3.56
C ARG A 444 21.20 21.21 2.21
N LEU A 445 19.88 21.28 2.09
CA LEU A 445 19.22 21.77 0.88
C LEU A 445 19.61 23.21 0.57
N GLN A 446 19.70 24.05 1.60
CA GLN A 446 20.18 25.44 1.48
C GLN A 446 21.66 25.52 1.08
N ALA A 447 22.50 24.61 1.56
CA ALA A 447 23.92 24.54 1.19
C ALA A 447 24.14 24.02 -0.25
N ALA A 448 23.25 23.16 -0.75
CA ALA A 448 23.33 22.64 -2.12
C ALA A 448 22.75 23.61 -3.18
N ALA A 449 21.95 24.59 -2.75
CA ALA A 449 21.37 25.62 -3.59
C ALA A 449 22.26 26.86 -3.76
N LYS A 450 23.35 26.95 -3.00
CA LYS A 450 24.44 27.95 -3.12
C LYS A 450 25.58 27.39 -3.99
#